data_42d300f961e3a932a5878c1d2845ebff
#
_entry.id   42d300f961e3a932a5878c1d2845ebff
#
_cell.length_a   1.000
_cell.length_b   1.000
_cell.length_c   1.000
_cell.angle_alpha   90.00
_cell.angle_beta   90.00
_cell.angle_gamma   90.00
#
_symmetry.space_group_name_H-M   'P 1'
#
loop_
_entity.id
_entity.type
_entity.pdbx_description
1 polymer ?
#
loop_
_entity_poly.entity_id
_entity_poly.type
_entity_poly.pdbx_seq_one_letter_code
_entity_poly.pdbx_strand_id
1 'polypeptide(L)'
;MAGTNSERELLAEGPAIILVEPQLGENIGMVARAMANFGLAELRLVKPRDGWPSEKARSAASKADHVIDGTRVFDTLEEAVADLNFVYATTARERDGFKPVRSPVVAAQTLRGRFRVGEKTGILFGRERWGLSNEEVALADEIVTFPVNPAFASLNIAQAVLLMSYEWMNSGMDDLTQTRFDAVEQTPATKDQLFGLFEQVEEALDARGYFRPEGKKQRMIENLRAVLSRRAFTSPEINVLRGVFRTFDRYSRQNPKRNMKDGIEADGDSDDQV
;
A
#
# COMPACT_ATOMS: atom_id res chain seq x y z
N MET A 1 0.87 10.64 0.84
CA MET A 1 -0.39 9.86 0.92
C MET A 1 -1.25 10.46 2.02
N ALA A 2 -2.35 11.10 1.66
CA ALA A 2 -3.35 11.58 2.61
C ALA A 2 -4.41 10.46 2.76
N GLY A 3 -4.68 10.00 3.97
CA GLY A 3 -5.57 8.85 4.10
C GLY A 3 -6.00 8.49 5.53
N THR A 4 -5.79 9.38 6.51
CA THR A 4 -6.36 9.19 7.85
C THR A 4 -7.85 9.54 7.79
N ASN A 5 -8.71 8.57 8.11
CA ASN A 5 -10.16 8.78 8.24
C ASN A 5 -10.53 8.55 9.72
N SER A 6 -10.89 9.61 10.41
CA SER A 6 -11.28 9.59 11.84
C SER A 6 -12.66 8.98 12.09
N GLU A 7 -13.44 8.70 11.04
CA GLU A 7 -14.77 8.08 11.15
C GLU A 7 -14.72 6.55 11.16
N ARG A 8 -13.57 5.96 10.85
CA ARG A 8 -13.39 4.50 10.88
C ARG A 8 -12.83 4.05 12.21
N GLU A 9 -13.26 2.88 12.65
CA GLU A 9 -12.75 2.23 13.85
C GLU A 9 -11.24 1.98 13.74
N LEU A 10 -10.51 2.34 14.80
CA LEU A 10 -9.07 2.16 14.87
C LEU A 10 -8.78 0.75 15.36
N LEU A 11 -8.10 -0.06 14.54
CA LEU A 11 -7.51 -1.31 14.99
C LEU A 11 -6.33 -0.97 15.91
N ALA A 12 -6.30 -1.56 17.10
CA ALA A 12 -5.30 -1.25 18.13
C ALA A 12 -4.88 -2.49 18.95
N GLU A 13 -4.95 -3.68 18.34
CA GLU A 13 -4.75 -4.96 19.04
C GLU A 13 -3.60 -5.75 18.42
N GLY A 14 -2.76 -6.34 19.27
CA GLY A 14 -1.68 -7.21 18.79
C GLY A 14 -0.51 -7.28 19.77
N PRO A 15 0.65 -7.79 19.31
CA PRO A 15 1.84 -7.88 20.12
C PRO A 15 2.37 -6.51 20.56
N ALA A 16 2.91 -6.44 21.77
CA ALA A 16 3.64 -5.28 22.22
C ALA A 16 4.94 -5.11 21.42
N ILE A 17 5.22 -3.92 20.94
CA ILE A 17 6.51 -3.57 20.35
C ILE A 17 7.40 -3.00 21.47
N ILE A 18 8.56 -3.59 21.69
CA ILE A 18 9.44 -3.25 22.80
C ILE A 18 10.77 -2.76 22.21
N LEU A 19 11.07 -1.48 22.43
CA LEU A 19 12.34 -0.90 22.00
C LEU A 19 13.31 -0.85 23.18
N VAL A 20 14.46 -1.49 23.02
CA VAL A 20 15.49 -1.55 24.04
C VAL A 20 16.52 -0.46 23.80
N GLU A 21 16.61 0.47 24.74
CA GLU A 21 17.48 1.65 24.73
C GLU A 21 17.47 2.41 23.37
N PRO A 22 16.29 2.77 22.85
CA PRO A 22 16.23 3.51 21.59
C PRO A 22 16.97 4.85 21.72
N GLN A 23 17.75 5.18 20.67
CA GLN A 23 18.69 6.30 20.75
C GLN A 23 18.12 7.62 20.26
N LEU A 24 17.18 7.57 19.30
CA LEU A 24 16.64 8.75 18.62
C LEU A 24 15.12 8.84 18.80
N GLY A 25 14.66 9.98 19.32
CA GLY A 25 13.23 10.25 19.45
C GLY A 25 12.49 10.16 18.11
N GLU A 26 13.13 10.61 17.02
CA GLU A 26 12.58 10.53 15.66
C GLU A 26 12.30 9.08 15.24
N ASN A 27 13.18 8.14 15.60
CA ASN A 27 12.97 6.71 15.32
C ASN A 27 11.78 6.16 16.13
N ILE A 28 11.63 6.55 17.40
CA ILE A 28 10.48 6.16 18.23
C ILE A 28 9.18 6.64 17.57
N GLY A 29 9.14 7.88 17.10
CA GLY A 29 7.98 8.42 16.40
C GLY A 29 7.66 7.70 15.10
N MET A 30 8.68 7.39 14.29
CA MET A 30 8.51 6.59 13.07
C MET A 30 8.03 5.15 13.37
N VAL A 31 8.50 4.55 14.47
CA VAL A 31 7.99 3.26 14.97
C VAL A 31 6.51 3.37 15.33
N ALA A 32 6.11 4.37 16.12
CA ALA A 32 4.72 4.57 16.48
C ALA A 32 3.82 4.73 15.24
N ARG A 33 4.28 5.44 14.22
CA ARG A 33 3.57 5.57 12.95
C ARG A 33 3.48 4.25 12.18
N ALA A 34 4.55 3.46 12.15
CA ALA A 34 4.55 2.15 11.53
C ALA A 34 3.54 1.20 12.22
N MET A 35 3.52 1.19 13.54
CA MET A 35 2.56 0.45 14.35
C MET A 35 1.12 0.84 14.04
N ALA A 36 0.80 2.13 14.08
CA ALA A 36 -0.54 2.66 13.82
C ALA A 36 -1.05 2.32 12.40
N ASN A 37 -0.16 2.29 11.39
CA ASN A 37 -0.53 1.92 10.02
C ASN A 37 -1.06 0.48 9.91
N PHE A 38 -0.64 -0.41 10.82
CA PHE A 38 -0.95 -1.84 10.79
C PHE A 38 -1.67 -2.34 12.05
N GLY A 39 -2.35 -1.44 12.76
CA GLY A 39 -3.25 -1.80 13.85
C GLY A 39 -2.57 -2.25 15.13
N LEU A 40 -1.32 -1.85 15.37
CA LEU A 40 -0.61 -2.04 16.63
C LEU A 40 -0.61 -0.75 17.45
N ALA A 41 -0.80 -0.84 18.76
CA ALA A 41 -0.85 0.33 19.64
C ALA A 41 0.05 0.21 20.87
N GLU A 42 0.41 -0.98 21.34
CA GLU A 42 1.19 -1.15 22.56
C GLU A 42 2.69 -0.97 22.31
N LEU A 43 3.21 0.21 22.62
CA LEU A 43 4.64 0.54 22.56
C LEU A 43 5.23 0.56 23.98
N ARG A 44 6.35 -0.19 24.16
CA ARG A 44 7.12 -0.21 25.40
C ARG A 44 8.55 0.27 25.11
N LEU A 45 9.05 1.17 25.94
CA LEU A 45 10.41 1.70 25.88
C LEU A 45 11.19 1.23 27.10
N VAL A 46 12.34 0.61 26.89
CA VAL A 46 13.27 0.29 27.97
C VAL A 46 14.41 1.30 27.92
N LYS A 47 14.58 2.12 28.95
CA LYS A 47 15.66 3.13 29.08
C LYS A 47 15.90 3.96 27.83
N PRO A 48 14.89 4.68 27.29
CA PRO A 48 15.12 5.54 26.12
C PRO A 48 16.21 6.57 26.42
N ARG A 49 17.25 6.66 25.58
CA ARG A 49 18.44 7.47 25.84
C ARG A 49 18.14 8.95 26.12
N ASP A 50 17.26 9.52 25.31
CA ASP A 50 16.94 10.95 25.37
C ASP A 50 15.75 11.23 26.31
N GLY A 51 15.30 10.21 27.08
CA GLY A 51 14.17 10.29 27.99
C GLY A 51 12.79 10.21 27.30
N TRP A 52 11.75 10.26 28.13
CA TRP A 52 10.36 10.24 27.71
C TRP A 52 9.51 11.12 28.67
N PRO A 53 8.55 11.90 28.19
CA PRO A 53 8.09 12.03 26.79
C PRO A 53 9.07 12.79 25.89
N SER A 54 8.94 12.61 24.56
CA SER A 54 9.82 13.19 23.55
C SER A 54 9.03 13.95 22.47
N GLU A 55 9.25 15.25 22.37
CA GLU A 55 8.65 16.10 21.32
C GLU A 55 9.09 15.68 19.91
N LYS A 56 10.33 15.20 19.77
CA LYS A 56 10.83 14.65 18.50
C LYS A 56 10.07 13.40 18.08
N ALA A 57 9.75 12.51 19.05
CA ALA A 57 8.96 11.34 18.79
C ALA A 57 7.54 11.71 18.36
N ARG A 58 6.89 12.63 19.06
CA ARG A 58 5.55 13.12 18.73
C ARG A 58 5.49 13.74 17.34
N SER A 59 6.44 14.58 16.99
CA SER A 59 6.53 15.22 15.68
C SER A 59 6.70 14.18 14.56
N ALA A 60 7.56 13.17 14.75
CA ALA A 60 7.82 12.12 13.77
C ALA A 60 6.68 11.09 13.65
N ALA A 61 5.85 10.95 14.68
CA ALA A 61 4.71 10.01 14.70
C ALA A 61 3.57 10.39 13.75
N SER A 62 3.48 11.65 13.30
CA SER A 62 2.55 12.07 12.23
C SER A 62 1.10 11.62 12.47
N LYS A 63 0.49 11.99 13.59
CA LYS A 63 -0.88 11.65 14.02
C LYS A 63 -1.07 10.22 14.59
N ALA A 64 0.01 9.49 14.88
CA ALA A 64 -0.07 8.27 15.68
C ALA A 64 -0.03 8.57 17.18
N ASP A 65 -0.77 9.61 17.61
CA ASP A 65 -0.74 10.12 18.98
C ASP A 65 -1.23 9.07 19.99
N HIS A 66 -2.20 8.23 19.62
CA HIS A 66 -2.69 7.15 20.47
C HIS A 66 -1.60 6.13 20.86
N VAL A 67 -0.60 5.88 19.98
CA VAL A 67 0.55 5.04 20.32
C VAL A 67 1.52 5.78 21.22
N ILE A 68 1.80 7.05 20.92
CA ILE A 68 2.71 7.89 21.71
C ILE A 68 2.16 8.10 23.14
N ASP A 69 0.86 8.41 23.27
CA ASP A 69 0.22 8.67 24.55
C ASP A 69 0.05 7.38 25.38
N GLY A 70 -0.12 6.24 24.73
CA GLY A 70 -0.17 4.91 25.35
C GLY A 70 1.18 4.29 25.66
N THR A 71 2.30 4.93 25.29
CA THR A 71 3.65 4.39 25.48
C THR A 71 4.00 4.24 26.96
N ARG A 72 4.47 3.04 27.33
CA ARG A 72 4.97 2.77 28.69
C ARG A 72 6.50 2.73 28.70
N VAL A 73 7.09 3.26 29.76
CA VAL A 73 8.56 3.27 29.96
C VAL A 73 8.92 2.35 31.12
N PHE A 74 10.00 1.62 30.98
CA PHE A 74 10.50 0.64 31.93
C PHE A 74 12.00 0.87 32.21
N ASP A 75 12.42 0.58 33.43
CA ASP A 75 13.83 0.67 33.81
C ASP A 75 14.63 -0.56 33.41
N THR A 76 13.96 -1.72 33.26
CA THR A 76 14.61 -2.98 32.85
C THR A 76 13.81 -3.69 31.76
N LEU A 77 14.48 -4.55 31.01
CA LEU A 77 13.81 -5.37 29.99
C LEU A 77 12.93 -6.44 30.65
N GLU A 78 13.35 -6.99 31.77
CA GLU A 78 12.61 -7.96 32.58
C GLU A 78 11.24 -7.40 32.99
N GLU A 79 11.20 -6.17 33.48
CA GLU A 79 9.94 -5.48 33.79
C GLU A 79 9.07 -5.27 32.56
N ALA A 80 9.70 -4.93 31.43
CA ALA A 80 8.99 -4.66 30.18
C ALA A 80 8.35 -5.90 29.57
N VAL A 81 8.80 -7.12 29.92
CA VAL A 81 8.26 -8.38 29.41
C VAL A 81 7.51 -9.22 30.47
N ALA A 82 7.51 -8.79 31.74
CA ALA A 82 7.04 -9.60 32.87
C ALA A 82 5.57 -10.08 32.76
N ASP A 83 4.72 -9.34 32.08
CA ASP A 83 3.30 -9.65 31.86
C ASP A 83 3.01 -10.39 30.55
N LEU A 84 4.05 -10.73 29.77
CA LEU A 84 3.93 -11.39 28.48
C LEU A 84 4.08 -12.90 28.61
N ASN A 85 3.34 -13.63 27.77
CA ASN A 85 3.37 -15.09 27.71
C ASN A 85 4.39 -15.60 26.69
N PHE A 86 4.75 -14.79 25.70
CA PHE A 86 5.69 -15.16 24.65
C PHE A 86 6.35 -13.93 24.01
N VAL A 87 7.65 -14.01 23.78
CA VAL A 87 8.45 -12.90 23.28
C VAL A 87 9.36 -13.33 22.15
N TYR A 88 9.34 -12.59 21.04
CA TYR A 88 10.34 -12.69 19.99
C TYR A 88 11.47 -11.67 20.17
N ALA A 89 12.72 -12.04 19.86
CA ALA A 89 13.83 -11.13 19.71
C ALA A 89 14.19 -10.95 18.23
N THR A 90 14.30 -9.71 17.74
CA THR A 90 14.76 -9.46 16.38
C THR A 90 16.27 -9.29 16.32
N THR A 91 16.95 -9.95 15.39
CA THR A 91 18.40 -9.83 15.20
C THR A 91 18.79 -10.10 13.74
N ALA A 92 19.79 -9.36 13.26
CA ALA A 92 20.45 -9.62 11.97
C ALA A 92 21.74 -10.46 12.14
N ARG A 93 22.16 -10.77 13.38
CA ARG A 93 23.38 -11.51 13.65
C ARG A 93 23.05 -12.96 13.89
N GLU A 94 23.87 -13.85 13.34
CA GLU A 94 23.88 -15.24 13.78
C GLU A 94 24.23 -15.31 15.27
N ARG A 95 23.54 -16.15 15.99
CA ARG A 95 23.73 -16.36 17.41
C ARG A 95 24.02 -17.84 17.68
N ASP A 96 25.08 -18.10 18.39
CA ASP A 96 25.41 -19.44 18.90
C ASP A 96 24.41 -19.77 20.02
N GLY A 97 23.27 -20.32 19.66
CA GLY A 97 22.24 -20.63 20.65
C GLY A 97 21.20 -21.60 20.11
N PHE A 98 20.52 -22.29 21.04
CA PHE A 98 19.49 -23.29 20.75
C PHE A 98 18.08 -22.69 20.49
N LYS A 99 17.97 -21.38 20.38
CA LYS A 99 16.66 -20.73 20.13
C LYS A 99 16.22 -20.95 18.69
N PRO A 100 14.95 -21.31 18.46
CA PRO A 100 14.39 -21.38 17.13
C PRO A 100 14.48 -20.01 16.43
N VAL A 101 14.82 -20.03 15.14
CA VAL A 101 14.89 -18.84 14.29
C VAL A 101 13.75 -18.91 13.30
N ARG A 102 12.98 -17.84 13.18
CA ARG A 102 11.78 -17.73 12.33
C ARG A 102 11.89 -16.58 11.34
N SER A 103 11.21 -16.73 10.22
CA SER A 103 10.94 -15.60 9.32
C SER A 103 9.83 -14.72 9.91
N PRO A 104 9.71 -13.43 9.49
CA PRO A 104 8.65 -12.53 9.92
C PRO A 104 7.25 -13.10 9.68
N VAL A 105 7.03 -13.77 8.54
CA VAL A 105 5.75 -14.43 8.20
C VAL A 105 5.36 -15.48 9.23
N VAL A 106 6.28 -16.39 9.54
CA VAL A 106 6.02 -17.48 10.52
C VAL A 106 5.82 -16.91 11.91
N ALA A 107 6.62 -15.92 12.30
CA ALA A 107 6.49 -15.24 13.58
C ALA A 107 5.11 -14.56 13.72
N ALA A 108 4.66 -13.85 12.70
CA ALA A 108 3.37 -13.18 12.70
C ALA A 108 2.20 -14.19 12.82
N GLN A 109 2.27 -15.33 12.13
CA GLN A 109 1.28 -16.40 12.23
C GLN A 109 1.25 -16.99 13.65
N THR A 110 2.41 -17.23 14.25
CA THR A 110 2.53 -17.73 15.63
C THR A 110 1.92 -16.73 16.62
N LEU A 111 2.26 -15.45 16.51
CA LEU A 111 1.71 -14.38 17.34
C LEU A 111 0.19 -14.27 17.19
N ARG A 112 -0.33 -14.38 15.96
CA ARG A 112 -1.78 -14.37 15.67
C ARG A 112 -2.50 -15.56 16.34
N GLY A 113 -1.92 -16.75 16.29
CA GLY A 113 -2.45 -17.93 16.95
C GLY A 113 -2.53 -17.74 18.47
N ARG A 114 -1.47 -17.21 19.08
CA ARG A 114 -1.41 -16.90 20.52
C ARG A 114 -2.38 -15.80 20.94
N PHE A 115 -2.47 -14.74 20.14
CA PHE A 115 -3.43 -13.66 20.37
C PHE A 115 -4.88 -14.15 20.39
N ARG A 116 -5.24 -15.06 19.48
CA ARG A 116 -6.60 -15.66 19.41
C ARG A 116 -6.99 -16.44 20.65
N VAL A 117 -6.04 -16.97 21.40
CA VAL A 117 -6.27 -17.68 22.67
C VAL A 117 -6.06 -16.81 23.91
N GLY A 118 -5.90 -15.49 23.72
CA GLY A 118 -5.78 -14.49 24.78
C GLY A 118 -4.40 -14.37 25.40
N GLU A 119 -3.36 -14.94 24.79
CA GLU A 119 -1.98 -14.76 25.26
C GLU A 119 -1.46 -13.36 24.88
N LYS A 120 -0.75 -12.76 25.83
CA LYS A 120 -0.03 -11.50 25.59
C LYS A 120 1.34 -11.79 25.02
N THR A 121 1.68 -11.13 23.94
CA THR A 121 2.93 -11.38 23.24
C THR A 121 3.70 -10.08 22.96
N GLY A 122 5.00 -10.18 22.73
CA GLY A 122 5.85 -9.04 22.44
C GLY A 122 6.95 -9.35 21.45
N ILE A 123 7.51 -8.27 20.88
CA ILE A 123 8.63 -8.33 19.95
C ILE A 123 9.68 -7.32 20.38
N LEU A 124 10.89 -7.80 20.65
CA LEU A 124 12.03 -6.97 21.04
C LEU A 124 12.78 -6.45 19.82
N PHE A 125 13.04 -5.16 19.85
CA PHE A 125 13.93 -4.48 18.91
C PHE A 125 15.05 -3.80 19.67
N GLY A 126 16.28 -4.05 19.27
CA GLY A 126 17.45 -3.53 19.95
C GLY A 126 17.83 -2.12 19.49
N ARG A 127 18.91 -1.60 20.08
CA ARG A 127 19.49 -0.29 19.75
C ARG A 127 19.85 -0.20 18.27
N GLU A 128 19.71 0.98 17.69
CA GLU A 128 19.98 1.22 16.27
C GLU A 128 21.41 0.81 15.85
N ARG A 129 22.37 1.01 16.75
CA ARG A 129 23.78 0.79 16.43
C ARG A 129 24.27 -0.62 16.76
N TRP A 130 23.79 -1.20 17.84
CA TRP A 130 24.34 -2.44 18.41
C TRP A 130 23.37 -3.61 18.40
N GLY A 131 22.07 -3.34 18.18
CA GLY A 131 21.01 -4.33 18.31
C GLY A 131 20.81 -4.78 19.76
N LEU A 132 20.31 -5.99 19.94
CA LEU A 132 20.14 -6.66 21.23
C LEU A 132 21.45 -7.32 21.67
N SER A 133 21.73 -7.33 22.98
CA SER A 133 22.79 -8.14 23.58
C SER A 133 22.41 -9.63 23.64
N ASN A 134 23.35 -10.50 24.00
CA ASN A 134 23.07 -11.92 24.18
C ASN A 134 22.14 -12.16 25.38
N GLU A 135 22.30 -11.40 26.45
CA GLU A 135 21.46 -11.45 27.64
C GLU A 135 20.03 -11.04 27.32
N GLU A 136 19.83 -9.99 26.54
CA GLU A 136 18.49 -9.53 26.10
C GLU A 136 17.83 -10.55 25.17
N VAL A 137 18.58 -11.15 24.24
CA VAL A 137 18.06 -12.23 23.40
C VAL A 137 17.74 -13.47 24.23
N ALA A 138 18.45 -13.72 25.32
CA ALA A 138 18.19 -14.85 26.22
C ALA A 138 16.80 -14.77 26.88
N LEU A 139 16.27 -13.58 27.12
CA LEU A 139 14.93 -13.36 27.70
C LEU A 139 13.77 -13.65 26.71
N ALA A 140 14.04 -13.70 25.42
CA ALA A 140 13.02 -14.05 24.43
C ALA A 140 12.88 -15.55 24.26
N ASP A 141 11.75 -16.03 23.77
CA ASP A 141 11.48 -17.45 23.49
C ASP A 141 12.10 -17.90 22.17
N GLU A 142 11.93 -17.12 21.13
CA GLU A 142 12.42 -17.40 19.78
C GLU A 142 13.02 -16.14 19.14
N ILE A 143 13.71 -16.34 18.03
CA ILE A 143 14.38 -15.28 17.27
C ILE A 143 13.63 -15.04 15.95
N VAL A 144 13.48 -13.76 15.56
CA VAL A 144 13.07 -13.36 14.20
C VAL A 144 14.26 -12.76 13.48
N THR A 145 14.52 -13.25 12.27
CA THR A 145 15.48 -12.67 11.36
C THR A 145 14.81 -12.31 10.03
N PHE A 146 15.19 -11.15 9.48
CA PHE A 146 14.63 -10.68 8.22
C PHE A 146 15.44 -11.21 7.03
N PRO A 147 14.79 -11.61 5.92
CA PRO A 147 15.49 -12.01 4.70
C PRO A 147 16.03 -10.77 3.96
N VAL A 148 17.14 -10.24 4.42
CA VAL A 148 17.79 -9.05 3.88
C VAL A 148 19.02 -9.41 3.05
N ASN A 149 19.56 -8.45 2.30
CA ASN A 149 20.83 -8.63 1.59
C ASN A 149 21.95 -8.97 2.59
N PRO A 150 22.63 -10.12 2.46
CA PRO A 150 23.67 -10.53 3.40
C PRO A 150 24.82 -9.52 3.54
N ALA A 151 25.13 -8.77 2.47
CA ALA A 151 26.14 -7.73 2.49
C ALA A 151 25.66 -6.42 3.14
N PHE A 152 24.35 -6.25 3.36
CA PHE A 152 23.74 -5.06 3.95
C PHE A 152 22.53 -5.43 4.81
N ALA A 153 22.79 -6.14 5.90
CA ALA A 153 21.74 -6.75 6.72
C ALA A 153 21.14 -5.83 7.78
N SER A 154 21.71 -4.66 8.02
CA SER A 154 21.23 -3.72 9.04
C SER A 154 20.04 -2.93 8.53
N LEU A 155 18.89 -3.08 9.20
CA LEU A 155 17.69 -2.26 8.99
C LEU A 155 17.63 -1.14 10.02
N ASN A 156 17.09 0.01 9.63
CA ASN A 156 16.63 1.01 10.60
C ASN A 156 15.54 0.39 11.47
N ILE A 157 15.49 0.75 12.77
CA ILE A 157 14.55 0.16 13.73
C ILE A 157 13.09 0.36 13.29
N ALA A 158 12.73 1.53 12.78
CA ALA A 158 11.38 1.80 12.30
C ALA A 158 11.03 0.97 11.04
N GLN A 159 12.01 0.70 10.17
CA GLN A 159 11.83 -0.19 9.02
C GLN A 159 11.61 -1.64 9.48
N ALA A 160 12.37 -2.12 10.44
CA ALA A 160 12.19 -3.46 10.99
C ALA A 160 10.80 -3.62 11.65
N VAL A 161 10.38 -2.63 12.44
CA VAL A 161 9.03 -2.60 13.02
C VAL A 161 7.96 -2.54 11.95
N LEU A 162 8.14 -1.73 10.89
CA LEU A 162 7.21 -1.65 9.76
C LEU A 162 6.97 -3.01 9.12
N LEU A 163 8.04 -3.76 8.84
CA LEU A 163 7.96 -5.09 8.24
C LEU A 163 7.22 -6.07 9.15
N MET A 164 7.53 -6.10 10.45
CA MET A 164 6.82 -6.98 11.40
C MET A 164 5.35 -6.59 11.55
N SER A 165 5.04 -5.29 11.60
CA SER A 165 3.66 -4.80 11.70
C SER A 165 2.86 -5.14 10.44
N TYR A 166 3.49 -5.08 9.27
CA TYR A 166 2.89 -5.48 7.99
C TYR A 166 2.56 -6.99 8.00
N GLU A 167 3.50 -7.83 8.42
CA GLU A 167 3.26 -9.28 8.51
C GLU A 167 2.20 -9.62 9.57
N TRP A 168 2.16 -8.87 10.69
CA TRP A 168 1.08 -8.98 11.65
C TRP A 168 -0.29 -8.72 11.03
N MET A 169 -0.43 -7.62 10.27
CA MET A 169 -1.68 -7.31 9.58
C MET A 169 -2.06 -8.42 8.60
N ASN A 170 -1.12 -8.85 7.76
CA ASN A 170 -1.32 -9.93 6.79
C ASN A 170 -1.74 -11.25 7.44
N SER A 171 -1.18 -11.58 8.60
CA SER A 171 -1.52 -12.82 9.33
C SER A 171 -2.98 -12.89 9.78
N GLY A 172 -3.67 -11.78 9.81
CA GLY A 172 -5.10 -11.67 10.14
C GLY A 172 -6.03 -11.58 8.93
N MET A 173 -5.50 -11.55 7.71
CA MET A 173 -6.27 -11.48 6.47
C MET A 173 -6.53 -12.87 5.91
N ASP A 174 -7.77 -13.13 5.51
CA ASP A 174 -8.14 -14.40 4.84
C ASP A 174 -7.68 -14.41 3.37
N ASP A 175 -7.56 -13.24 2.76
CA ASP A 175 -7.12 -13.06 1.38
C ASP A 175 -6.04 -11.96 1.30
N LEU A 176 -4.81 -12.35 1.00
CA LEU A 176 -3.67 -11.45 0.84
C LEU A 176 -3.70 -10.62 -0.46
N THR A 177 -4.61 -10.92 -1.37
CA THR A 177 -4.83 -10.12 -2.58
C THR A 177 -5.76 -8.94 -2.33
N GLN A 178 -6.38 -8.88 -1.16
CA GLN A 178 -7.30 -7.83 -0.79
C GLN A 178 -6.61 -6.47 -0.73
N THR A 179 -7.18 -5.50 -1.41
CA THR A 179 -6.72 -4.11 -1.40
C THR A 179 -7.62 -3.24 -0.52
N ARG A 180 -7.13 -2.05 -0.12
CA ARG A 180 -7.91 -1.11 0.71
C ARG A 180 -9.18 -0.62 0.02
N PHE A 181 -9.17 -0.59 -1.28
CA PHE A 181 -10.32 -0.25 -2.15
C PHE A 181 -10.20 -1.03 -3.44
N ASP A 182 -11.33 -1.42 -3.97
CA ASP A 182 -11.41 -2.10 -5.26
C ASP A 182 -11.45 -1.06 -6.39
N ALA A 183 -10.87 -1.44 -7.53
CA ALA A 183 -11.11 -0.67 -8.74
C ALA A 183 -12.60 -0.73 -9.06
N VAL A 184 -13.15 0.36 -9.61
CA VAL A 184 -14.53 0.34 -10.10
C VAL A 184 -14.65 -0.79 -11.11
N GLU A 185 -15.54 -1.73 -10.83
CA GLU A 185 -15.80 -2.86 -11.72
C GLU A 185 -16.29 -2.32 -13.06
N GLN A 186 -15.47 -2.52 -14.08
CA GLN A 186 -15.76 -2.01 -15.42
C GLN A 186 -16.32 -3.15 -16.25
N THR A 187 -17.63 -3.12 -16.47
CA THR A 187 -18.28 -4.07 -17.39
C THR A 187 -17.83 -3.78 -18.82
N PRO A 188 -17.36 -4.79 -19.56
CA PRO A 188 -17.05 -4.63 -20.98
C PRO A 188 -18.27 -4.15 -21.77
N ALA A 189 -18.02 -3.28 -22.74
CA ALA A 189 -19.07 -2.79 -23.63
C ALA A 189 -19.71 -3.94 -24.41
N THR A 190 -20.96 -3.75 -24.81
CA THR A 190 -21.64 -4.71 -25.68
C THR A 190 -21.00 -4.79 -27.07
N LYS A 191 -21.21 -5.89 -27.76
CA LYS A 191 -20.73 -6.03 -29.16
C LYS A 191 -21.37 -4.99 -30.07
N ASP A 192 -22.60 -4.60 -29.81
CA ASP A 192 -23.28 -3.55 -30.54
C ASP A 192 -22.56 -2.21 -30.44
N GLN A 193 -22.16 -1.82 -29.24
CA GLN A 193 -21.38 -0.61 -29.01
C GLN A 193 -20.01 -0.63 -29.70
N LEU A 194 -19.35 -1.78 -29.67
CA LEU A 194 -18.06 -1.98 -30.36
C LEU A 194 -18.22 -1.93 -31.87
N PHE A 195 -19.29 -2.54 -32.41
CA PHE A 195 -19.58 -2.49 -33.84
C PHE A 195 -19.89 -1.08 -34.31
N GLY A 196 -20.62 -0.29 -33.54
CA GLY A 196 -20.83 1.12 -33.84
C GLY A 196 -19.55 1.95 -33.85
N LEU A 197 -18.55 1.60 -33.03
CA LEU A 197 -17.21 2.20 -33.13
C LEU A 197 -16.52 1.79 -34.44
N PHE A 198 -16.57 0.51 -34.83
CA PHE A 198 -15.97 0.03 -36.09
C PHE A 198 -16.54 0.76 -37.29
N GLU A 199 -17.88 0.83 -37.42
CA GLU A 199 -18.56 1.53 -38.51
C GLU A 199 -18.09 2.97 -38.63
N GLN A 200 -18.11 3.72 -37.51
CA GLN A 200 -17.69 5.11 -37.48
C GLN A 200 -16.24 5.29 -37.96
N VAL A 201 -15.31 4.42 -37.51
CA VAL A 201 -13.90 4.52 -37.85
C VAL A 201 -13.66 4.11 -39.29
N GLU A 202 -14.32 3.05 -39.75
CA GLU A 202 -14.20 2.52 -41.11
C GLU A 202 -14.72 3.55 -42.13
N GLU A 203 -15.89 4.17 -41.90
CA GLU A 203 -16.43 5.22 -42.75
C GLU A 203 -15.49 6.42 -42.84
N ALA A 204 -14.98 6.89 -41.69
CA ALA A 204 -14.07 8.03 -41.63
C ALA A 204 -12.75 7.77 -42.38
N LEU A 205 -12.22 6.53 -42.28
CA LEU A 205 -10.99 6.12 -42.96
C LEU A 205 -11.21 5.90 -44.47
N ASP A 206 -12.33 5.32 -44.84
CA ASP A 206 -12.67 5.06 -46.25
C ASP A 206 -12.85 6.41 -47.03
N ALA A 207 -13.58 7.35 -46.45
CA ALA A 207 -13.73 8.69 -47.00
C ALA A 207 -12.40 9.42 -47.25
N ARG A 208 -11.33 9.03 -46.51
CA ARG A 208 -9.98 9.59 -46.64
C ARG A 208 -9.05 8.74 -47.53
N GLY A 209 -9.56 7.66 -48.11
CA GLY A 209 -8.80 6.80 -49.00
C GLY A 209 -7.74 5.92 -48.30
N TYR A 210 -7.93 5.67 -46.99
CA TYR A 210 -7.00 4.83 -46.24
C TYR A 210 -6.96 3.37 -46.72
N PHE A 211 -8.11 2.83 -47.16
CA PHE A 211 -8.23 1.43 -47.61
C PHE A 211 -7.86 1.30 -49.09
N ARG A 212 -6.62 1.62 -49.42
CA ARG A 212 -6.12 1.44 -50.80
C ARG A 212 -4.88 0.53 -50.84
N PRO A 213 -4.68 -0.25 -51.92
CA PRO A 213 -5.52 -0.46 -53.09
C PRO A 213 -6.80 -1.25 -52.75
N GLU A 214 -7.84 -1.09 -53.55
CA GLU A 214 -9.19 -1.66 -53.33
C GLU A 214 -9.13 -3.20 -53.06
N GLY A 215 -8.29 -3.92 -53.78
CA GLY A 215 -8.12 -5.40 -53.58
C GLY A 215 -7.59 -5.82 -52.20
N LYS A 216 -7.14 -4.86 -51.34
CA LYS A 216 -6.67 -5.15 -49.97
C LYS A 216 -7.63 -4.59 -48.92
N LYS A 217 -8.66 -3.85 -49.31
CA LYS A 217 -9.60 -3.16 -48.41
C LYS A 217 -10.16 -4.08 -47.34
N GLN A 218 -10.72 -5.24 -47.75
CA GLN A 218 -11.33 -6.17 -46.80
C GLN A 218 -10.35 -6.64 -45.74
N ARG A 219 -9.13 -7.01 -46.10
CA ARG A 219 -8.10 -7.45 -45.18
C ARG A 219 -7.65 -6.32 -44.21
N MET A 220 -7.62 -5.08 -44.72
CA MET A 220 -7.27 -3.91 -43.88
C MET A 220 -8.34 -3.65 -42.84
N ILE A 221 -9.61 -3.79 -43.19
CA ILE A 221 -10.75 -3.66 -42.26
C ILE A 221 -10.67 -4.78 -41.19
N GLU A 222 -10.45 -6.01 -41.58
CA GLU A 222 -10.30 -7.14 -40.65
C GLU A 222 -9.15 -6.92 -39.67
N ASN A 223 -8.01 -6.44 -40.15
CA ASN A 223 -6.87 -6.11 -39.30
C ASN A 223 -7.18 -4.96 -38.33
N LEU A 224 -7.88 -3.92 -38.79
CA LEU A 224 -8.31 -2.80 -37.94
C LEU A 224 -9.24 -3.29 -36.82
N ARG A 225 -10.26 -4.07 -37.17
CA ARG A 225 -11.18 -4.69 -36.20
C ARG A 225 -10.45 -5.59 -35.22
N ALA A 226 -9.48 -6.39 -35.69
CA ALA A 226 -8.67 -7.24 -34.83
C ALA A 226 -7.85 -6.44 -33.81
N VAL A 227 -7.28 -5.30 -34.23
CA VAL A 227 -6.54 -4.40 -33.30
C VAL A 227 -7.47 -3.80 -32.27
N LEU A 228 -8.61 -3.28 -32.69
CA LEU A 228 -9.60 -2.66 -31.77
C LEU A 228 -10.30 -3.68 -30.86
N SER A 229 -10.32 -4.96 -31.22
CA SER A 229 -10.93 -6.04 -30.44
C SER A 229 -9.98 -6.67 -29.42
N ARG A 230 -8.68 -6.38 -29.45
CA ARG A 230 -7.70 -7.00 -28.54
C ARG A 230 -7.96 -6.70 -27.07
N ARG A 231 -8.58 -5.58 -26.78
CA ARG A 231 -8.95 -5.15 -25.43
C ARG A 231 -10.47 -5.15 -25.30
N ALA A 232 -10.96 -5.63 -24.16
CA ALA A 232 -12.36 -5.52 -23.80
C ALA A 232 -12.65 -4.08 -23.35
N PHE A 233 -12.94 -3.18 -24.28
CA PHE A 233 -13.31 -1.82 -23.97
C PHE A 233 -14.60 -1.74 -23.17
N THR A 234 -14.67 -0.80 -22.24
CA THR A 234 -15.89 -0.44 -21.54
C THR A 234 -16.69 0.59 -22.35
N SER A 235 -17.98 0.76 -22.03
CA SER A 235 -18.82 1.75 -22.69
C SER A 235 -18.27 3.20 -22.60
N PRO A 236 -17.75 3.67 -21.46
CA PRO A 236 -17.07 4.96 -21.38
C PRO A 236 -15.84 5.07 -22.30
N GLU A 237 -15.00 4.02 -22.38
CA GLU A 237 -13.81 4.00 -23.23
C GLU A 237 -14.19 4.09 -24.73
N ILE A 238 -15.22 3.35 -25.14
CA ILE A 238 -15.77 3.45 -26.51
C ILE A 238 -16.24 4.86 -26.81
N ASN A 239 -16.96 5.50 -25.88
CA ASN A 239 -17.44 6.87 -26.05
C ASN A 239 -16.29 7.87 -26.21
N VAL A 240 -15.22 7.73 -25.43
CA VAL A 240 -14.00 8.53 -25.59
C VAL A 240 -13.40 8.33 -26.98
N LEU A 241 -13.23 7.11 -27.44
CA LEU A 241 -12.68 6.80 -28.76
C LEU A 241 -13.55 7.38 -29.87
N ARG A 242 -14.87 7.22 -29.78
CA ARG A 242 -15.82 7.81 -30.72
C ARG A 242 -15.72 9.34 -30.77
N GLY A 243 -15.55 9.98 -29.62
CA GLY A 243 -15.32 11.43 -29.53
C GLY A 243 -14.04 11.86 -30.22
N VAL A 244 -12.95 11.15 -29.98
CA VAL A 244 -11.66 11.40 -30.62
C VAL A 244 -11.77 11.26 -32.15
N PHE A 245 -12.31 10.16 -32.66
CA PHE A 245 -12.46 9.93 -34.09
C PHE A 245 -13.41 10.97 -34.75
N ARG A 246 -14.51 11.32 -34.08
CA ARG A 246 -15.41 12.37 -34.56
C ARG A 246 -14.71 13.72 -34.67
N THR A 247 -13.82 14.05 -33.72
CA THR A 247 -13.07 15.32 -33.77
C THR A 247 -12.08 15.32 -34.92
N PHE A 248 -11.35 14.24 -35.15
CA PHE A 248 -10.46 14.09 -36.30
C PHE A 248 -11.23 14.09 -37.64
N ASP A 249 -12.40 13.49 -37.67
CA ASP A 249 -13.24 13.45 -38.88
C ASP A 249 -13.72 14.82 -39.28
N ARG A 250 -14.11 15.65 -38.32
CA ARG A 250 -14.56 17.04 -38.56
C ARG A 250 -13.41 18.02 -38.79
N TYR A 251 -12.17 17.63 -38.46
CA TYR A 251 -11.02 18.54 -38.62
C TYR A 251 -10.70 18.77 -40.10
N SER A 252 -10.77 20.06 -40.55
CA SER A 252 -10.32 20.47 -41.85
C SER A 252 -8.98 21.20 -41.74
N ARG A 253 -7.96 20.71 -42.45
CA ARG A 253 -6.65 21.38 -42.54
C ARG A 253 -6.72 22.78 -43.16
N GLN A 254 -7.75 23.03 -43.96
CA GLN A 254 -7.91 24.32 -44.67
C GLN A 254 -8.47 25.42 -43.77
N ASN A 255 -9.18 25.10 -42.71
CA ASN A 255 -9.70 26.08 -41.75
C ASN A 255 -9.78 25.54 -40.29
N PRO A 256 -8.65 25.36 -39.59
CA PRO A 256 -8.63 24.82 -38.26
C PRO A 256 -9.33 25.67 -37.20
N LYS A 257 -9.40 27.01 -37.40
CA LYS A 257 -10.05 27.96 -36.49
C LYS A 257 -11.58 27.95 -36.58
N ARG A 258 -12.14 27.62 -37.74
CA ARG A 258 -13.59 27.52 -37.92
C ARG A 258 -14.15 26.30 -37.16
N ASN A 259 -13.43 25.18 -37.15
CA ASN A 259 -13.81 23.97 -36.45
C ASN A 259 -13.80 24.14 -34.91
N MET A 260 -13.05 25.10 -34.37
CA MET A 260 -13.07 25.43 -32.94
C MET A 260 -14.28 26.28 -32.54
N LYS A 261 -14.77 27.16 -33.41
CA LYS A 261 -15.91 28.04 -33.10
C LYS A 261 -17.23 27.28 -33.10
N ASP A 262 -17.43 26.37 -34.04
CA ASP A 262 -18.67 25.57 -34.16
C ASP A 262 -18.83 24.56 -33.01
N GLY A 263 -17.77 24.26 -32.21
CA GLY A 263 -17.82 23.41 -31.03
C GLY A 263 -18.16 24.16 -29.73
N ILE A 264 -17.99 25.48 -29.69
CA ILE A 264 -18.21 26.34 -28.51
C ILE A 264 -19.63 26.93 -28.49
N GLU A 265 -20.23 27.15 -29.68
CA GLU A 265 -21.58 27.70 -29.77
C GLU A 265 -22.71 26.68 -29.57
N ALA A 266 -22.38 25.35 -29.50
CA ALA A 266 -23.37 24.30 -29.27
C ALA A 266 -23.65 24.03 -27.77
N ASP A 267 -22.78 24.49 -26.84
CA ASP A 267 -22.94 24.32 -25.41
C ASP A 267 -23.34 25.58 -24.63
N GLY A 268 -23.72 26.66 -25.37
CA GLY A 268 -23.93 27.98 -24.78
C GLY A 268 -25.38 28.47 -24.67
N ASP A 269 -26.41 27.62 -24.93
CA ASP A 269 -27.79 28.07 -24.87
C ASP A 269 -28.75 27.04 -24.30
N SER A 270 -28.66 26.81 -22.98
CA SER A 270 -29.76 26.30 -22.16
C SER A 270 -29.48 26.40 -20.67
N ASP A 271 -29.43 27.62 -20.13
CA ASP A 271 -29.75 27.87 -18.72
C ASP A 271 -29.95 29.38 -18.52
N ASP A 272 -31.13 29.84 -18.89
CA ASP A 272 -31.79 30.98 -18.25
C ASP A 272 -33.25 31.02 -18.75
N GLN A 273 -34.13 30.39 -17.98
CA GLN A 273 -35.53 30.80 -17.72
C GLN A 273 -36.29 29.70 -16.94
N VAL A 274 -36.54 30.02 -15.74
CA VAL A 274 -37.59 29.75 -14.73
C VAL A 274 -37.07 29.24 -13.40
#